data_89167e11d0660103cde48ab1df05e7e8
#
_entry.id   89167e11d0660103cde48ab1df05e7e8
#
_cell.length_a   1.000
_cell.length_b   1.000
_cell.length_c   1.000
_cell.angle_alpha   90.00
_cell.angle_beta   90.00
_cell.angle_gamma   90.00
#
_symmetry.space_group_name_H-M   'P 1'
#
loop_
_entity.id
_entity.type
_entity.pdbx_description
1 polymer ?
#
loop_
_entity_poly.entity_id
_entity_poly.type
_entity_poly.pdbx_seq_one_letter_code
_entity_poly.pdbx_strand_id
1 'polypeptide(L)'
;MDKPKSKAAAAEPSEGFTRLVEVCCRLRFEPHDIARQLDERGRYEVELNREFPFLIKLFHYTSRRHTRGATWHERLELFLPLDGPARFRMGDQEVELARGDLLVVDNFKLHHVVDFPGFDTRAVVISFMPEFVYSLGSPSHDYKFLLPFYSKPEKHPHLLRAGDPAAAAVWAALTQLLERFFGEDNPQLRQAGCKAFFLTLLYHLARHCAGSEVLKWEFVREQQRSLRLKPLFEHISGHFADKLSVADAAALVHMSPPQLMKQFKKVAGITLVGYLNHVRLSNAARLLKETAHSIAEIANEVGFADQSYFDKQFKRAFGCPPKQFRSGA
;
A
#
# COMPACT_ATOMS: atom_id res chain seq x y z
N MET A 1 27.47 18.62 22.98
CA MET A 1 26.71 19.77 22.44
C MET A 1 26.36 19.45 21.01
N ASP A 2 25.28 18.67 20.82
CA ASP A 2 24.77 18.33 19.48
C ASP A 2 23.90 19.49 18.97
N LYS A 3 24.28 20.02 17.81
CA LYS A 3 23.49 21.02 17.10
C LYS A 3 22.19 20.37 16.58
N PRO A 4 21.03 21.01 16.74
CA PRO A 4 19.79 20.50 16.20
C PRO A 4 19.87 20.47 14.67
N LYS A 5 19.58 19.30 14.07
CA LYS A 5 19.43 19.15 12.62
C LYS A 5 18.34 20.12 12.14
N SER A 6 18.73 20.97 11.20
CA SER A 6 17.91 21.96 10.53
C SER A 6 16.60 21.32 10.06
N LYS A 7 15.46 21.85 10.55
CA LYS A 7 14.15 21.64 9.91
C LYS A 7 14.26 22.17 8.48
N ALA A 8 14.19 21.28 7.51
CA ALA A 8 14.00 21.68 6.13
C ALA A 8 12.71 22.53 6.07
N ALA A 9 12.84 23.79 5.70
CA ALA A 9 11.71 24.66 5.44
C ALA A 9 10.86 23.99 4.37
N ALA A 10 9.55 23.84 4.65
CA ALA A 10 8.61 23.33 3.67
C ALA A 10 8.65 24.29 2.47
N ALA A 11 9.12 23.79 1.32
CA ALA A 11 9.08 24.57 0.08
C ALA A 11 7.60 24.94 -0.21
N GLU A 12 7.39 26.15 -0.69
CA GLU A 12 6.05 26.57 -1.10
C GLU A 12 5.50 25.60 -2.15
N PRO A 13 4.22 25.20 -2.04
CA PRO A 13 3.64 24.24 -2.97
C PRO A 13 3.66 24.80 -4.38
N SER A 14 4.08 23.98 -5.36
CA SER A 14 4.07 24.39 -6.78
C SER A 14 2.63 24.74 -7.22
N GLU A 15 2.49 25.64 -8.19
CA GLU A 15 1.20 26.05 -8.76
C GLU A 15 0.36 24.84 -9.17
N GLY A 16 0.98 23.81 -9.75
CA GLY A 16 0.33 22.55 -10.12
C GLY A 16 -0.25 21.79 -8.92
N PHE A 17 0.44 21.78 -7.78
CA PHE A 17 -0.08 21.14 -6.56
C PHE A 17 -1.22 21.96 -5.95
N THR A 18 -1.13 23.28 -5.98
CA THR A 18 -2.23 24.16 -5.51
C THR A 18 -3.51 23.89 -6.29
N ARG A 19 -3.44 23.81 -7.62
CA ARG A 19 -4.59 23.48 -8.47
C ARG A 19 -5.15 22.08 -8.17
N LEU A 20 -4.29 21.10 -7.95
CA LEU A 20 -4.71 19.74 -7.54
C LEU A 20 -5.51 19.78 -6.24
N VAL A 21 -5.02 20.50 -5.23
CA VAL A 21 -5.72 20.66 -3.94
C VAL A 21 -7.05 21.38 -4.10
N GLU A 22 -7.15 22.40 -4.95
CA GLU A 22 -8.42 23.08 -5.26
C GLU A 22 -9.46 22.14 -5.87
N VAL A 23 -9.07 21.26 -6.79
CA VAL A 23 -9.95 20.22 -7.33
C VAL A 23 -10.37 19.26 -6.22
N CYS A 24 -9.42 18.79 -5.41
CA CYS A 24 -9.71 17.90 -4.27
C CYS A 24 -10.66 18.54 -3.25
N CYS A 25 -10.63 19.85 -3.04
CA CYS A 25 -11.56 20.55 -2.13
C CYS A 25 -13.02 20.47 -2.56
N ARG A 26 -13.31 20.19 -3.82
CA ARG A 26 -14.68 20.02 -4.36
C ARG A 26 -15.16 18.58 -4.29
N LEU A 27 -14.28 17.64 -3.92
CA LEU A 27 -14.57 16.22 -3.88
C LEU A 27 -14.90 15.77 -2.45
N ARG A 28 -15.70 14.71 -2.35
CA ARG A 28 -16.06 14.12 -1.06
C ARG A 28 -15.00 13.11 -0.63
N PHE A 29 -14.43 13.35 0.55
CA PHE A 29 -13.51 12.44 1.21
C PHE A 29 -14.25 11.56 2.22
N GLU A 30 -13.97 10.26 2.21
CA GLU A 30 -14.55 9.30 3.14
C GLU A 30 -13.64 9.12 4.37
N PRO A 31 -14.22 8.97 5.58
CA PRO A 31 -13.42 8.60 6.73
C PRO A 31 -12.68 7.29 6.49
N HIS A 32 -11.38 7.28 6.71
CA HIS A 32 -10.60 6.06 6.61
C HIS A 32 -10.78 5.20 7.86
N ASP A 33 -11.49 4.10 7.74
CA ASP A 33 -11.64 3.08 8.79
C ASP A 33 -11.33 1.69 8.23
N ILE A 34 -10.06 1.30 8.31
CA ILE A 34 -9.60 -0.02 7.84
C ILE A 34 -10.39 -1.14 8.53
N ALA A 35 -10.76 -1.00 9.79
CA ALA A 35 -11.46 -2.06 10.52
C ALA A 35 -12.83 -2.40 9.89
N ARG A 36 -13.49 -1.43 9.26
CA ARG A 36 -14.75 -1.64 8.53
C ARG A 36 -14.56 -2.14 7.10
N GLN A 37 -13.33 -2.13 6.61
CA GLN A 37 -12.99 -2.48 5.21
C GLN A 37 -12.24 -3.80 5.11
N LEU A 38 -11.98 -4.47 6.24
CA LEU A 38 -11.41 -5.81 6.25
C LEU A 38 -12.53 -6.83 6.08
N ASP A 39 -12.31 -7.81 5.19
CA ASP A 39 -13.17 -8.98 5.08
C ASP A 39 -13.05 -9.88 6.32
N GLU A 40 -13.87 -10.94 6.38
CA GLU A 40 -13.84 -11.94 7.46
C GLU A 40 -12.46 -12.61 7.63
N ARG A 41 -11.61 -12.53 6.62
CA ARG A 41 -10.24 -13.05 6.60
C ARG A 41 -9.18 -12.00 6.93
N GLY A 42 -9.61 -10.78 7.29
CA GLY A 42 -8.71 -9.68 7.61
C GLY A 42 -7.98 -9.09 6.41
N ARG A 43 -8.46 -9.32 5.17
CA ARG A 43 -7.92 -8.69 3.98
C ARG A 43 -8.64 -7.38 3.71
N TYR A 44 -7.87 -6.38 3.33
CA TYR A 44 -8.43 -5.16 2.77
C TYR A 44 -8.79 -5.43 1.31
N GLU A 45 -10.00 -5.93 1.10
CA GLU A 45 -10.51 -6.25 -0.23
C GLU A 45 -11.20 -5.03 -0.83
N VAL A 46 -10.61 -4.52 -1.88
CA VAL A 46 -11.25 -3.54 -2.76
C VAL A 46 -11.56 -4.28 -4.04
N GLU A 47 -12.84 -4.54 -4.28
CA GLU A 47 -13.27 -5.09 -5.55
C GLU A 47 -12.99 -4.07 -6.67
N LEU A 48 -12.04 -4.41 -7.52
CA LEU A 48 -11.83 -3.72 -8.78
C LEU A 48 -12.72 -4.36 -9.86
N ASN A 49 -13.42 -3.54 -10.60
CA ASN A 49 -14.19 -4.00 -11.76
C ASN A 49 -13.25 -4.74 -12.73
N ARG A 50 -13.62 -5.96 -13.16
CA ARG A 50 -12.79 -6.77 -14.06
C ARG A 50 -12.55 -6.13 -15.43
N GLU A 51 -13.53 -5.38 -15.93
CA GLU A 51 -13.42 -4.68 -17.23
C GLU A 51 -12.62 -3.38 -17.11
N PHE A 52 -12.62 -2.77 -15.92
CA PHE A 52 -11.91 -1.54 -15.63
C PHE A 52 -11.24 -1.64 -14.26
N PRO A 53 -10.13 -2.40 -14.13
CA PRO A 53 -9.49 -2.70 -12.85
C PRO A 53 -8.65 -1.53 -12.33
N PHE A 54 -9.34 -0.41 -12.10
CA PHE A 54 -8.80 0.88 -11.68
C PHE A 54 -9.77 1.58 -10.73
N LEU A 55 -9.26 2.18 -9.66
CA LEU A 55 -10.07 2.88 -8.68
C LEU A 55 -9.27 4.03 -8.06
N ILE A 56 -9.97 5.14 -7.78
CA ILE A 56 -9.45 6.24 -6.95
C ILE A 56 -10.31 6.33 -5.69
N LYS A 57 -9.65 6.28 -4.53
CA LYS A 57 -10.28 6.53 -3.23
C LYS A 57 -9.73 7.81 -2.62
N LEU A 58 -10.62 8.57 -2.02
CA LEU A 58 -10.32 9.81 -1.33
C LEU A 58 -10.59 9.59 0.16
N PHE A 59 -9.54 9.54 0.97
CA PHE A 59 -9.65 9.26 2.39
C PHE A 59 -9.36 10.49 3.24
N HIS A 60 -10.18 10.65 4.28
CA HIS A 60 -9.96 11.60 5.37
C HIS A 60 -9.55 10.81 6.62
N TYR A 61 -8.35 11.06 7.09
CA TYR A 61 -7.79 10.46 8.28
C TYR A 61 -7.96 11.41 9.46
N THR A 62 -8.83 11.04 10.41
CA THR A 62 -9.23 11.88 11.54
C THR A 62 -8.58 11.52 12.88
N SER A 63 -7.75 10.48 12.93
CA SER A 63 -7.16 10.00 14.17
C SER A 63 -5.63 10.00 14.08
N ARG A 64 -4.98 10.50 15.13
CA ARG A 64 -3.52 10.53 15.26
C ARG A 64 -2.85 9.16 15.39
N ARG A 65 -3.63 8.08 15.57
CA ARG A 65 -3.14 6.71 15.73
C ARG A 65 -3.85 5.79 14.75
N HIS A 66 -3.30 5.64 13.56
CA HIS A 66 -3.75 4.66 12.57
C HIS A 66 -2.97 3.34 12.63
N THR A 67 -2.65 2.89 13.83
CA THR A 67 -1.97 1.62 14.08
C THR A 67 -2.89 0.41 13.85
N ARG A 68 -3.58 0.35 12.72
CA ARG A 68 -4.61 -0.67 12.51
C ARG A 68 -4.21 -1.62 11.39
N GLY A 69 -3.30 -2.51 11.72
CA GLY A 69 -2.98 -3.66 10.89
C GLY A 69 -2.38 -3.28 9.54
N ALA A 70 -1.35 -3.98 9.14
CA ALA A 70 -0.83 -3.84 7.79
C ALA A 70 -1.69 -4.64 6.82
N THR A 71 -1.92 -4.09 5.65
CA THR A 71 -2.65 -4.70 4.55
C THR A 71 -1.70 -5.14 3.45
N TRP A 72 -2.14 -6.09 2.67
CA TRP A 72 -1.47 -6.48 1.44
C TRP A 72 -2.52 -6.73 0.36
N HIS A 73 -2.13 -6.61 -0.87
CA HIS A 73 -3.00 -6.86 -2.02
C HIS A 73 -2.20 -7.05 -3.30
N GLU A 74 -2.85 -7.57 -4.34
CA GLU A 74 -2.24 -7.79 -5.66
C GLU A 74 -2.14 -6.53 -6.50
N ARG A 75 -2.98 -5.54 -6.21
CA ARG A 75 -3.01 -4.28 -6.93
C ARG A 75 -1.78 -3.42 -6.63
N LEU A 76 -1.43 -2.59 -7.57
CA LEU A 76 -0.45 -1.52 -7.41
C LEU A 76 -1.16 -0.27 -6.88
N GLU A 77 -0.47 0.53 -6.08
CA GLU A 77 -1.05 1.74 -5.52
C GLU A 77 -0.12 2.95 -5.61
N LEU A 78 -0.75 4.12 -5.70
CA LEU A 78 -0.12 5.41 -5.48
C LEU A 78 -0.79 6.06 -4.27
N PHE A 79 -0.01 6.58 -3.33
CA PHE A 79 -0.50 7.24 -2.13
C PHE A 79 0.03 8.67 -2.06
N LEU A 80 -0.88 9.64 -1.91
CA LEU A 80 -0.58 11.08 -1.90
C LEU A 80 -1.26 11.75 -0.70
N PRO A 81 -0.53 12.17 0.35
CA PRO A 81 -1.07 13.01 1.42
C PRO A 81 -1.23 14.46 0.95
N LEU A 82 -2.41 15.07 1.15
CA LEU A 82 -2.75 16.40 0.63
C LEU A 82 -2.52 17.54 1.62
N ASP A 83 -2.72 17.34 2.92
CA ASP A 83 -2.79 18.44 3.87
C ASP A 83 -1.61 18.46 4.84
N GLY A 84 -1.01 17.32 5.11
CA GLY A 84 0.08 17.21 6.08
C GLY A 84 1.01 16.04 5.82
N PRO A 85 2.03 15.87 6.65
CA PRO A 85 2.96 14.76 6.55
C PRO A 85 2.28 13.44 6.93
N ALA A 86 2.83 12.34 6.40
CA ALA A 86 2.43 10.98 6.76
C ALA A 86 3.66 10.11 7.02
N ARG A 87 3.59 9.19 7.97
CA ARG A 87 4.55 8.09 8.08
C ARG A 87 3.92 6.82 7.55
N PHE A 88 4.59 6.21 6.61
CA PHE A 88 4.12 5.04 5.91
C PHE A 88 5.11 3.90 6.09
N ARG A 89 4.62 2.69 6.38
CA ARG A 89 5.46 1.49 6.47
C ARG A 89 5.23 0.58 5.28
N MET A 90 6.33 0.13 4.67
CA MET A 90 6.34 -0.90 3.63
C MET A 90 7.31 -2.02 4.01
N GLY A 91 6.80 -3.20 4.31
CA GLY A 91 7.61 -4.29 4.84
C GLY A 91 8.27 -3.91 6.16
N ASP A 92 9.61 -3.93 6.19
CA ASP A 92 10.43 -3.54 7.35
C ASP A 92 10.90 -2.07 7.33
N GLN A 93 10.55 -1.31 6.30
CA GLN A 93 10.98 0.08 6.12
C GLN A 93 9.88 1.09 6.48
N GLU A 94 10.26 2.18 7.12
CA GLU A 94 9.42 3.36 7.30
C GLU A 94 9.85 4.46 6.33
N VAL A 95 8.84 5.12 5.76
CA VAL A 95 9.00 6.23 4.82
C VAL A 95 8.26 7.44 5.38
N GLU A 96 8.98 8.53 5.55
CA GLU A 96 8.37 9.83 5.88
C GLU A 96 7.98 10.55 4.59
N LEU A 97 6.72 10.91 4.51
CA LEU A 97 6.13 11.68 3.42
C LEU A 97 5.85 13.08 3.90
N ALA A 98 6.27 14.07 3.14
CA ALA A 98 5.79 15.43 3.29
C ALA A 98 4.45 15.59 2.56
N ARG A 99 3.78 16.71 2.82
CA ARG A 99 2.60 17.14 2.05
C ARG A 99 2.94 17.17 0.54
N GLY A 100 2.14 16.48 -0.25
CA GLY A 100 2.32 16.43 -1.71
C GLY A 100 3.39 15.45 -2.20
N ASP A 101 4.03 14.67 -1.34
CA ASP A 101 4.89 13.58 -1.79
C ASP A 101 4.05 12.41 -2.31
N LEU A 102 4.40 11.87 -3.48
CA LEU A 102 3.72 10.71 -4.05
C LEU A 102 4.54 9.44 -3.82
N LEU A 103 3.95 8.52 -3.05
CA LEU A 103 4.54 7.21 -2.77
C LEU A 103 4.01 6.17 -3.75
N VAL A 104 4.93 5.38 -4.30
CA VAL A 104 4.62 4.20 -5.11
C VAL A 104 4.61 2.96 -4.22
N VAL A 105 3.49 2.25 -4.19
CA VAL A 105 3.31 1.01 -3.43
C VAL A 105 3.20 -0.15 -4.42
N ASP A 106 4.20 -1.03 -4.40
CA ASP A 106 4.20 -2.22 -5.23
C ASP A 106 3.30 -3.33 -4.63
N ASN A 107 2.92 -4.28 -5.46
CA ASN A 107 2.03 -5.37 -5.06
C ASN A 107 2.69 -6.33 -4.05
N PHE A 108 1.85 -7.05 -3.29
CA PHE A 108 2.21 -8.08 -2.30
C PHE A 108 3.04 -7.60 -1.09
N LYS A 109 3.52 -6.37 -1.06
CA LYS A 109 4.17 -5.86 0.14
C LYS A 109 3.16 -5.55 1.23
N LEU A 110 3.49 -5.98 2.43
CA LEU A 110 2.76 -5.57 3.62
C LEU A 110 3.00 -4.08 3.86
N HIS A 111 1.94 -3.29 3.88
CA HIS A 111 2.05 -1.85 4.02
C HIS A 111 0.89 -1.23 4.81
N HIS A 112 1.14 -0.08 5.41
CA HIS A 112 0.11 0.72 6.10
C HIS A 112 0.64 2.12 6.42
N VAL A 113 -0.30 3.02 6.65
CA VAL A 113 0.00 4.31 7.26
C VAL A 113 0.25 4.09 8.74
N VAL A 114 1.39 4.53 9.25
CA VAL A 114 1.76 4.44 10.68
C VAL A 114 1.05 5.52 11.47
N ASP A 115 1.18 6.76 11.05
CA ASP A 115 0.49 7.91 11.62
C ASP A 115 0.53 9.14 10.69
N PHE A 116 -0.18 10.17 11.12
CA PHE A 116 -0.17 11.51 10.53
C PHE A 116 0.27 12.51 11.60
N PRO A 117 1.56 12.89 11.64
CA PRO A 117 2.08 13.74 12.70
C PRO A 117 1.40 15.12 12.73
N GLY A 118 0.60 15.35 13.75
CA GLY A 118 0.09 16.69 14.08
C GLY A 118 -1.26 17.10 13.49
N PHE A 119 -1.79 16.43 12.47
CA PHE A 119 -2.99 16.91 11.74
C PHE A 119 -3.88 15.79 11.24
N ASP A 120 -5.17 16.09 11.13
CA ASP A 120 -6.04 15.33 10.23
C ASP A 120 -5.59 15.57 8.80
N THR A 121 -5.52 14.50 8.01
CA THR A 121 -4.97 14.56 6.66
C THR A 121 -5.90 13.88 5.67
N ARG A 122 -6.16 14.57 4.56
CA ARG A 122 -6.76 13.96 3.38
C ARG A 122 -5.67 13.30 2.55
N ALA A 123 -6.00 12.18 1.92
CA ALA A 123 -5.10 11.53 0.98
C ALA A 123 -5.86 11.01 -0.24
N VAL A 124 -5.19 11.05 -1.39
CA VAL A 124 -5.62 10.40 -2.62
C VAL A 124 -4.91 9.06 -2.72
N VAL A 125 -5.69 7.98 -2.91
CA VAL A 125 -5.18 6.63 -3.14
C VAL A 125 -5.65 6.14 -4.49
N ILE A 126 -4.73 5.83 -5.39
CA ILE A 126 -5.02 5.25 -6.70
C ILE A 126 -4.63 3.79 -6.65
N SER A 127 -5.58 2.90 -6.91
CA SER A 127 -5.36 1.45 -6.92
C SER A 127 -5.70 0.90 -8.31
N PHE A 128 -4.85 0.01 -8.83
CA PHE A 128 -5.08 -0.61 -10.14
C PHE A 128 -4.38 -1.96 -10.26
N MET A 129 -4.93 -2.83 -11.11
CA MET A 129 -4.24 -4.06 -11.47
C MET A 129 -3.21 -3.79 -12.57
N PRO A 130 -2.04 -4.47 -12.56
CA PRO A 130 -1.02 -4.29 -13.60
C PRO A 130 -1.56 -4.45 -15.03
N GLU A 131 -2.55 -5.34 -15.21
CA GLU A 131 -3.20 -5.63 -16.50
C GLU A 131 -3.96 -4.44 -17.07
N PHE A 132 -4.33 -3.46 -16.24
CA PHE A 132 -4.93 -2.21 -16.70
C PHE A 132 -3.98 -1.40 -17.61
N VAL A 133 -2.68 -1.54 -17.36
CA VAL A 133 -1.61 -0.82 -18.06
C VAL A 133 -0.92 -1.71 -19.09
N TYR A 134 -0.55 -2.93 -18.67
CA TYR A 134 0.23 -3.88 -19.49
C TYR A 134 -0.27 -5.31 -19.28
N SER A 135 -0.65 -5.96 -20.37
CA SER A 135 -1.07 -7.36 -20.42
C SER A 135 -0.41 -8.11 -21.56
N LEU A 136 -0.62 -9.42 -21.63
CA LEU A 136 -0.15 -10.23 -22.75
C LEU A 136 -0.79 -9.72 -24.06
N GLY A 137 0.05 -9.35 -25.04
CA GLY A 137 -0.41 -8.73 -26.28
C GLY A 137 -0.37 -7.19 -26.31
N SER A 138 -0.08 -6.52 -25.19
CA SER A 138 0.18 -5.09 -25.20
C SER A 138 1.42 -4.72 -26.02
N PRO A 139 1.49 -3.48 -26.57
CA PRO A 139 2.67 -2.98 -27.25
C PRO A 139 3.95 -3.22 -26.44
N SER A 140 5.04 -3.50 -27.14
CA SER A 140 6.30 -3.96 -26.53
C SER A 140 6.94 -2.98 -25.54
N HIS A 141 6.47 -1.73 -25.50
CA HIS A 141 7.00 -0.67 -24.65
C HIS A 141 6.09 -0.32 -23.46
N ASP A 142 4.85 -0.81 -23.39
CA ASP A 142 3.89 -0.44 -22.36
C ASP A 142 4.30 -0.87 -20.95
N TYR A 143 5.11 -1.93 -20.80
CA TYR A 143 5.69 -2.30 -19.51
C TYR A 143 6.47 -1.17 -18.86
N LYS A 144 6.97 -0.18 -19.65
CA LYS A 144 7.74 0.95 -19.13
C LYS A 144 6.93 1.87 -18.21
N PHE A 145 5.61 1.94 -18.39
CA PHE A 145 4.72 2.65 -17.47
C PHE A 145 4.71 2.04 -16.07
N LEU A 146 5.03 0.75 -15.94
CA LEU A 146 5.05 0.03 -14.66
C LEU A 146 6.43 0.00 -13.99
N LEU A 147 7.47 0.55 -14.62
CA LEU A 147 8.83 0.59 -14.05
C LEU A 147 8.88 1.17 -12.62
N PRO A 148 8.11 2.22 -12.25
CA PRO A 148 8.09 2.74 -10.89
C PRO A 148 7.72 1.71 -9.83
N PHE A 149 7.00 0.64 -10.19
CA PHE A 149 6.56 -0.40 -9.26
C PHE A 149 7.50 -1.62 -9.23
N TYR A 150 8.22 -1.89 -10.28
CA TYR A 150 9.03 -3.10 -10.45
C TYR A 150 10.53 -2.85 -10.50
N SER A 151 10.98 -1.65 -10.82
CA SER A 151 12.38 -1.28 -10.69
C SER A 151 12.70 -1.02 -9.22
N LYS A 152 13.82 -1.54 -8.73
CA LYS A 152 14.19 -1.43 -7.32
C LYS A 152 15.25 -0.36 -7.12
N PRO A 153 14.95 0.75 -6.46
CA PRO A 153 15.98 1.54 -5.81
C PRO A 153 16.58 0.70 -4.68
N GLU A 154 17.88 0.65 -4.56
CA GLU A 154 18.59 -0.23 -3.62
C GLU A 154 18.24 0.00 -2.14
N LYS A 155 17.60 1.11 -1.78
CA LYS A 155 17.38 1.50 -0.37
C LYS A 155 15.99 2.01 0.01
N HIS A 156 15.16 2.49 -0.93
CA HIS A 156 13.85 3.08 -0.60
C HIS A 156 12.79 2.78 -1.67
N PRO A 157 11.48 2.72 -1.29
CA PRO A 157 10.40 2.69 -2.27
C PRO A 157 10.48 3.91 -3.17
N HIS A 158 9.99 3.78 -4.41
CA HIS A 158 9.96 4.92 -5.32
C HIS A 158 9.08 6.02 -4.73
N LEU A 159 9.63 7.20 -4.62
CA LEU A 159 9.03 8.36 -4.01
C LEU A 159 9.31 9.58 -4.88
N LEU A 160 8.25 10.22 -5.36
CA LEU A 160 8.32 11.52 -5.99
C LEU A 160 8.10 12.57 -4.90
N ARG A 161 9.11 13.39 -4.65
CA ARG A 161 8.99 14.52 -3.72
C ARG A 161 8.22 15.66 -4.35
N ALA A 162 7.45 16.38 -3.54
CA ALA A 162 6.68 17.54 -4.01
C ALA A 162 7.54 18.61 -4.70
N GLY A 163 8.82 18.72 -4.32
CA GLY A 163 9.79 19.65 -4.91
C GLY A 163 10.56 19.11 -6.13
N ASP A 164 10.32 17.88 -6.57
CA ASP A 164 11.02 17.31 -7.72
C ASP A 164 10.56 17.96 -9.03
N PRO A 165 11.45 18.16 -10.01
CA PRO A 165 11.09 18.77 -11.30
C PRO A 165 9.96 18.03 -12.05
N ALA A 166 9.81 16.72 -11.83
CA ALA A 166 8.75 15.92 -12.45
C ALA A 166 7.37 16.11 -11.76
N ALA A 167 7.33 16.63 -10.53
CA ALA A 167 6.12 16.70 -9.72
C ALA A 167 5.02 17.55 -10.40
N ALA A 168 5.37 18.69 -10.96
CA ALA A 168 4.39 19.56 -11.61
C ALA A 168 3.62 18.87 -12.74
N ALA A 169 4.30 18.07 -13.57
CA ALA A 169 3.66 17.32 -14.65
C ALA A 169 2.79 16.17 -14.12
N VAL A 170 3.21 15.53 -13.03
CA VAL A 170 2.44 14.47 -12.34
C VAL A 170 1.18 15.07 -11.74
N TRP A 171 1.26 16.23 -11.07
CA TRP A 171 0.09 16.92 -10.50
C TRP A 171 -0.90 17.37 -11.58
N ALA A 172 -0.41 17.89 -12.70
CA ALA A 172 -1.26 18.27 -13.82
C ALA A 172 -2.03 17.06 -14.39
N ALA A 173 -1.36 15.95 -14.62
CA ALA A 173 -1.99 14.71 -15.07
C ALA A 173 -2.99 14.15 -14.04
N LEU A 174 -2.64 14.18 -12.74
CA LEU A 174 -3.53 13.74 -11.67
C LEU A 174 -4.77 14.63 -11.55
N THR A 175 -4.64 15.94 -11.70
CA THR A 175 -5.76 16.87 -11.70
C THR A 175 -6.77 16.52 -12.79
N GLN A 176 -6.29 16.34 -14.03
CA GLN A 176 -7.14 15.91 -15.15
C GLN A 176 -7.78 14.54 -14.92
N LEU A 177 -7.03 13.62 -14.34
CA LEU A 177 -7.53 12.29 -13.98
C LEU A 177 -8.68 12.37 -12.96
N LEU A 178 -8.53 13.18 -11.89
CA LEU A 178 -9.58 13.35 -10.88
C LEU A 178 -10.83 14.01 -11.46
N GLU A 179 -10.67 15.06 -12.28
CA GLU A 179 -11.79 15.71 -12.96
C GLU A 179 -12.57 14.74 -13.86
N ARG A 180 -11.88 13.79 -14.52
CA ARG A 180 -12.54 12.76 -15.34
C ARG A 180 -13.18 11.66 -14.49
N PHE A 181 -12.50 11.20 -13.46
CA PHE A 181 -12.98 10.09 -12.64
C PHE A 181 -14.23 10.44 -11.83
N PHE A 182 -14.28 11.65 -11.25
CA PHE A 182 -15.37 12.13 -10.41
C PHE A 182 -16.34 13.10 -11.13
N GLY A 183 -16.03 13.51 -12.33
CA GLY A 183 -16.86 14.43 -13.10
C GLY A 183 -18.07 13.78 -13.76
N GLU A 184 -18.96 14.62 -14.28
CA GLU A 184 -20.20 14.22 -14.98
C GLU A 184 -19.99 14.04 -16.50
N ASP A 185 -18.84 13.54 -16.92
CA ASP A 185 -18.55 13.31 -18.33
C ASP A 185 -19.37 12.16 -18.93
N ASN A 186 -19.41 12.13 -20.27
CA ASN A 186 -20.00 11.03 -21.02
C ASN A 186 -19.47 9.67 -20.48
N PRO A 187 -20.34 8.81 -19.90
CA PRO A 187 -19.92 7.56 -19.26
C PRO A 187 -19.12 6.64 -20.20
N GLN A 188 -19.40 6.69 -21.52
CA GLN A 188 -18.71 5.86 -22.51
C GLN A 188 -17.24 6.29 -22.74
N LEU A 189 -16.94 7.57 -22.57
CA LEU A 189 -15.60 8.12 -22.75
C LEU A 189 -14.84 8.26 -21.41
N ARG A 190 -15.54 8.21 -20.28
CA ARG A 190 -14.93 8.38 -18.94
C ARG A 190 -13.79 7.41 -18.72
N GLN A 191 -13.99 6.13 -18.95
CA GLN A 191 -12.97 5.09 -18.74
C GLN A 191 -11.75 5.30 -19.64
N ALA A 192 -11.97 5.63 -20.91
CA ALA A 192 -10.90 5.92 -21.86
C ALA A 192 -10.12 7.17 -21.45
N GLY A 193 -10.80 8.24 -21.04
CA GLY A 193 -10.20 9.46 -20.53
C GLY A 193 -9.39 9.24 -19.26
N CYS A 194 -9.94 8.50 -18.29
CA CYS A 194 -9.21 8.10 -17.07
C CYS A 194 -7.92 7.32 -17.41
N LYS A 195 -8.01 6.36 -18.32
CA LYS A 195 -6.84 5.59 -18.75
C LYS A 195 -5.79 6.48 -19.41
N ALA A 196 -6.18 7.41 -20.28
CA ALA A 196 -5.26 8.32 -20.97
C ALA A 196 -4.50 9.20 -19.98
N PHE A 197 -5.19 9.87 -19.04
CA PHE A 197 -4.54 10.72 -18.04
C PHE A 197 -3.73 9.92 -17.02
N PHE A 198 -4.17 8.72 -16.67
CA PHE A 198 -3.42 7.84 -15.82
C PHE A 198 -2.11 7.36 -16.48
N LEU A 199 -2.12 6.98 -17.74
CA LEU A 199 -0.91 6.65 -18.49
C LEU A 199 0.03 7.86 -18.62
N THR A 200 -0.51 9.08 -18.78
CA THR A 200 0.28 10.32 -18.77
C THR A 200 0.97 10.52 -17.41
N LEU A 201 0.25 10.32 -16.31
CA LEU A 201 0.82 10.36 -14.95
C LEU A 201 1.95 9.34 -14.81
N LEU A 202 1.71 8.08 -15.18
CA LEU A 202 2.70 7.01 -15.11
C LEU A 202 3.93 7.28 -16.00
N TYR A 203 3.75 7.91 -17.16
CA TYR A 203 4.86 8.31 -18.01
C TYR A 203 5.80 9.30 -17.31
N HIS A 204 5.24 10.34 -16.67
CA HIS A 204 6.05 11.32 -15.94
C HIS A 204 6.73 10.69 -14.72
N LEU A 205 6.03 9.80 -14.01
CA LEU A 205 6.58 9.06 -12.88
C LEU A 205 7.69 8.10 -13.32
N ALA A 206 7.50 7.37 -14.42
CA ALA A 206 8.51 6.49 -14.99
C ALA A 206 9.77 7.26 -15.42
N ARG A 207 9.61 8.44 -16.02
CA ARG A 207 10.75 9.33 -16.35
C ARG A 207 11.54 9.76 -15.11
N HIS A 208 10.85 10.06 -14.00
CA HIS A 208 11.48 10.40 -12.73
C HIS A 208 12.27 9.22 -12.16
N CYS A 209 11.69 8.03 -12.24
CA CYS A 209 12.30 6.79 -11.73
C CYS A 209 13.35 6.16 -12.68
N ALA A 210 13.49 6.66 -13.91
CA ALA A 210 14.30 6.05 -14.98
C ALA A 210 15.82 6.23 -14.81
N GLY A 211 16.35 6.11 -13.59
CA GLY A 211 17.79 6.14 -13.33
C GLY A 211 18.58 4.91 -13.79
N SER A 212 17.93 3.85 -14.29
CA SER A 212 18.57 2.64 -14.81
C SER A 212 17.75 2.06 -15.96
N GLU A 213 18.44 1.63 -17.03
CA GLU A 213 17.81 0.81 -18.07
C GLU A 213 17.35 -0.51 -17.48
N VAL A 214 16.07 -0.58 -17.06
CA VAL A 214 15.46 -1.86 -16.69
C VAL A 214 15.10 -2.59 -17.97
N LEU A 215 15.76 -3.70 -18.21
CA LEU A 215 15.50 -4.52 -19.37
C LEU A 215 14.13 -5.21 -19.24
N LYS A 216 13.41 -5.36 -20.35
CA LYS A 216 12.08 -6.00 -20.38
C LYS A 216 12.07 -7.36 -19.67
N TRP A 217 13.12 -8.16 -19.81
CA TRP A 217 13.21 -9.46 -19.17
C TRP A 217 13.35 -9.38 -17.63
N GLU A 218 13.96 -8.32 -17.10
CA GLU A 218 14.02 -8.07 -15.65
C GLU A 218 12.65 -7.72 -15.10
N PHE A 219 11.92 -6.82 -15.78
CA PHE A 219 10.53 -6.52 -15.46
C PHE A 219 9.66 -7.77 -15.42
N VAL A 220 9.65 -8.56 -16.51
CA VAL A 220 8.88 -9.80 -16.60
C VAL A 220 9.26 -10.78 -15.49
N ARG A 221 10.55 -10.90 -15.19
CA ARG A 221 11.04 -11.77 -14.10
C ARG A 221 10.54 -11.33 -12.72
N GLU A 222 10.54 -10.03 -12.41
CA GLU A 222 10.05 -9.54 -11.13
C GLU A 222 8.53 -9.72 -11.02
N GLN A 223 7.79 -9.43 -12.08
CA GLN A 223 6.35 -9.67 -12.14
C GLN A 223 6.02 -11.15 -11.94
N GLN A 224 6.67 -12.04 -12.66
CA GLN A 224 6.47 -13.48 -12.51
C GLN A 224 6.85 -13.99 -11.11
N ARG A 225 7.86 -13.39 -10.48
CA ARG A 225 8.25 -13.74 -9.10
C ARG A 225 7.13 -13.44 -8.12
N SER A 226 6.50 -12.29 -8.24
CA SER A 226 5.36 -11.91 -7.41
C SER A 226 4.16 -12.84 -7.64
N LEU A 227 3.82 -13.11 -8.90
CA LEU A 227 2.73 -14.01 -9.28
C LEU A 227 2.93 -15.45 -8.79
N ARG A 228 4.16 -15.96 -8.80
CA ARG A 228 4.47 -17.29 -8.26
C ARG A 228 4.17 -17.45 -6.78
N LEU A 229 4.26 -16.38 -6.00
CA LEU A 229 3.96 -16.40 -4.56
C LEU A 229 2.48 -16.17 -4.25
N LYS A 230 1.67 -15.79 -5.25
CA LYS A 230 0.23 -15.52 -5.06
C LYS A 230 -0.51 -16.67 -4.35
N PRO A 231 -0.36 -17.96 -4.72
CA PRO A 231 -1.04 -19.04 -4.03
C PRO A 231 -0.70 -19.13 -2.53
N LEU A 232 0.54 -18.78 -2.15
CA LEU A 232 0.94 -18.74 -0.75
C LEU A 232 0.31 -17.57 0.01
N PHE A 233 0.22 -16.39 -0.60
CA PHE A 233 -0.48 -15.26 0.00
C PHE A 233 -1.97 -15.55 0.21
N GLU A 234 -2.63 -16.15 -0.78
CA GLU A 234 -4.04 -16.59 -0.70
C GLU A 234 -4.23 -17.64 0.40
N HIS A 235 -3.33 -18.63 0.46
CA HIS A 235 -3.36 -19.66 1.51
C HIS A 235 -3.21 -19.04 2.90
N ILE A 236 -2.22 -18.17 3.10
CA ILE A 236 -2.04 -17.48 4.39
C ILE A 236 -3.29 -16.70 4.78
N SER A 237 -3.92 -16.00 3.85
CA SER A 237 -5.13 -15.21 4.13
C SER A 237 -6.32 -16.08 4.51
N GLY A 238 -6.47 -17.26 3.91
CA GLY A 238 -7.57 -18.18 4.21
C GLY A 238 -7.34 -19.08 5.42
N HIS A 239 -6.06 -19.32 5.79
CA HIS A 239 -5.66 -20.33 6.76
C HIS A 239 -4.63 -19.79 7.77
N PHE A 240 -4.70 -18.50 8.09
CA PHE A 240 -3.71 -17.84 8.96
C PHE A 240 -3.65 -18.43 10.38
N ALA A 241 -4.76 -18.98 10.88
CA ALA A 241 -4.83 -19.60 12.20
C ALA A 241 -4.10 -20.94 12.26
N ASP A 242 -3.99 -21.62 11.13
CA ASP A 242 -3.42 -22.96 11.04
C ASP A 242 -1.90 -22.93 11.19
N LYS A 243 -1.32 -24.08 11.56
CA LYS A 243 0.11 -24.27 11.59
C LYS A 243 0.66 -24.38 10.17
N LEU A 244 1.44 -23.43 9.73
CA LEU A 244 2.11 -23.43 8.43
C LEU A 244 3.62 -23.55 8.62
N SER A 245 4.21 -24.69 8.25
CA SER A 245 5.66 -24.84 8.23
C SER A 245 6.28 -24.22 6.98
N VAL A 246 7.58 -23.90 7.04
CA VAL A 246 8.30 -23.39 5.86
C VAL A 246 8.33 -24.43 4.73
N ALA A 247 8.35 -25.72 5.06
CA ALA A 247 8.32 -26.81 4.09
C ALA A 247 6.96 -26.87 3.36
N ASP A 248 5.85 -26.79 4.10
CA ASP A 248 4.50 -26.76 3.52
C ASP A 248 4.30 -25.53 2.63
N ALA A 249 4.71 -24.36 3.12
CA ALA A 249 4.67 -23.11 2.36
C ALA A 249 5.49 -23.19 1.05
N ALA A 250 6.65 -23.86 1.09
CA ALA A 250 7.52 -24.05 -0.08
C ALA A 250 6.88 -25.01 -1.09
N ALA A 251 6.22 -26.06 -0.62
CA ALA A 251 5.51 -27.03 -1.45
C ALA A 251 4.36 -26.37 -2.21
N LEU A 252 3.58 -25.47 -1.57
CA LEU A 252 2.48 -24.74 -2.20
C LEU A 252 2.89 -23.93 -3.44
N VAL A 253 4.13 -23.47 -3.49
CA VAL A 253 4.65 -22.62 -4.59
C VAL A 253 5.74 -23.33 -5.42
N HIS A 254 5.91 -24.64 -5.23
CA HIS A 254 6.88 -25.48 -5.94
C HIS A 254 8.32 -24.93 -5.86
N MET A 255 8.75 -24.58 -4.63
CA MET A 255 10.08 -24.06 -4.33
C MET A 255 10.76 -24.87 -3.25
N SER A 256 12.11 -24.83 -3.18
CA SER A 256 12.82 -25.28 -2.00
C SER A 256 12.65 -24.28 -0.85
N PRO A 257 12.68 -24.70 0.44
CA PRO A 257 12.59 -23.81 1.58
C PRO A 257 13.55 -22.60 1.54
N PRO A 258 14.85 -22.75 1.23
CA PRO A 258 15.77 -21.61 1.11
C PRO A 258 15.37 -20.64 -0.01
N GLN A 259 14.91 -21.18 -1.15
CA GLN A 259 14.46 -20.38 -2.28
C GLN A 259 13.21 -19.59 -1.93
N LEU A 260 12.22 -20.23 -1.28
CA LEU A 260 11.03 -19.55 -0.78
C LEU A 260 11.39 -18.42 0.16
N MET A 261 12.18 -18.66 1.21
CA MET A 261 12.52 -17.64 2.20
C MET A 261 13.18 -16.41 1.57
N LYS A 262 14.09 -16.62 0.62
CA LYS A 262 14.75 -15.54 -0.12
C LYS A 262 13.77 -14.76 -1.00
N GLN A 263 12.93 -15.47 -1.76
CA GLN A 263 11.99 -14.84 -2.68
C GLN A 263 10.85 -14.16 -1.94
N PHE A 264 10.30 -14.79 -0.90
CA PHE A 264 9.25 -14.23 -0.09
C PHE A 264 9.67 -12.90 0.56
N LYS A 265 10.85 -12.87 1.21
CA LYS A 265 11.38 -11.64 1.78
C LYS A 265 11.58 -10.54 0.73
N LYS A 266 11.99 -10.92 -0.49
CA LYS A 266 12.19 -9.96 -1.58
C LYS A 266 10.85 -9.35 -2.07
N VAL A 267 9.78 -10.16 -2.15
CA VAL A 267 8.46 -9.72 -2.61
C VAL A 267 7.67 -9.04 -1.49
N ALA A 268 7.53 -9.70 -0.33
CA ALA A 268 6.74 -9.19 0.78
C ALA A 268 7.43 -8.09 1.62
N GLY A 269 8.74 -7.89 1.44
CA GLY A 269 9.54 -6.95 2.23
C GLY A 269 9.91 -7.45 3.63
N ILE A 270 9.28 -8.53 4.11
CA ILE A 270 9.51 -9.13 5.45
C ILE A 270 9.60 -10.65 5.35
N THR A 271 9.98 -11.30 6.46
CA THR A 271 10.05 -12.77 6.51
C THR A 271 8.64 -13.39 6.49
N LEU A 272 8.53 -14.65 6.02
CA LEU A 272 7.28 -15.41 6.01
C LEU A 272 6.61 -15.47 7.41
N VAL A 273 7.38 -15.75 8.45
CA VAL A 273 6.87 -15.78 9.84
C VAL A 273 6.40 -14.39 10.28
N GLY A 274 7.15 -13.35 9.94
CA GLY A 274 6.75 -11.96 10.23
C GLY A 274 5.44 -11.60 9.54
N TYR A 275 5.28 -12.00 8.29
CA TYR A 275 4.07 -11.78 7.50
C TYR A 275 2.86 -12.53 8.11
N LEU A 276 2.99 -13.83 8.39
CA LEU A 276 1.94 -14.63 9.03
C LEU A 276 1.51 -14.02 10.38
N ASN A 277 2.49 -13.60 11.20
CA ASN A 277 2.18 -12.93 12.46
C ASN A 277 1.40 -11.61 12.23
N HIS A 278 1.75 -10.82 11.22
CA HIS A 278 0.99 -9.61 10.90
C HIS A 278 -0.46 -9.90 10.52
N VAL A 279 -0.70 -10.90 9.69
CA VAL A 279 -2.05 -11.33 9.31
C VAL A 279 -2.85 -11.75 10.55
N ARG A 280 -2.26 -12.57 11.42
CA ARG A 280 -2.86 -13.01 12.70
C ARG A 280 -3.21 -11.83 13.61
N LEU A 281 -2.27 -10.89 13.78
CA LEU A 281 -2.46 -9.72 14.64
C LEU A 281 -3.52 -8.76 14.10
N SER A 282 -3.63 -8.60 12.77
CA SER A 282 -4.70 -7.80 12.15
C SER A 282 -6.07 -8.40 12.43
N ASN A 283 -6.21 -9.73 12.30
CA ASN A 283 -7.44 -10.43 12.65
C ASN A 283 -7.74 -10.34 14.15
N ALA A 284 -6.74 -10.48 15.01
CA ALA A 284 -6.92 -10.28 16.45
C ALA A 284 -7.40 -8.87 16.80
N ALA A 285 -6.88 -7.84 16.13
CA ALA A 285 -7.31 -6.46 16.34
C ALA A 285 -8.81 -6.25 15.97
N ARG A 286 -9.29 -6.94 14.92
CA ARG A 286 -10.72 -6.98 14.55
C ARG A 286 -11.54 -7.67 15.64
N LEU A 287 -11.18 -8.90 16.02
CA LEU A 287 -11.89 -9.67 17.06
C LEU A 287 -11.94 -8.95 18.40
N LEU A 288 -10.87 -8.25 18.79
CA LEU A 288 -10.84 -7.44 20.02
C LEU A 288 -11.92 -6.34 20.03
N LYS A 289 -12.34 -5.84 18.89
CA LYS A 289 -13.37 -4.80 18.76
C LYS A 289 -14.78 -5.34 18.58
N GLU A 290 -14.88 -6.48 17.87
CA GLU A 290 -16.17 -7.02 17.45
C GLU A 290 -16.73 -8.06 18.42
N THR A 291 -15.90 -8.62 19.31
CA THR A 291 -16.30 -9.71 20.19
C THR A 291 -15.98 -9.43 21.66
N ALA A 292 -16.67 -10.14 22.54
CA ALA A 292 -16.40 -10.14 23.98
C ALA A 292 -15.43 -11.28 24.40
N HIS A 293 -14.85 -12.04 23.44
CA HIS A 293 -13.93 -13.14 23.72
C HIS A 293 -12.76 -12.65 24.60
N SER A 294 -12.26 -13.49 25.49
CA SER A 294 -11.05 -13.20 26.26
C SER A 294 -9.84 -13.02 25.35
N ILE A 295 -8.82 -12.34 25.84
CA ILE A 295 -7.58 -12.16 25.09
C ILE A 295 -6.90 -13.48 24.78
N ALA A 296 -7.01 -14.47 25.69
CA ALA A 296 -6.48 -15.80 25.49
C ALA A 296 -7.25 -16.56 24.39
N GLU A 297 -8.57 -16.48 24.37
CA GLU A 297 -9.38 -17.08 23.31
C GLU A 297 -9.04 -16.48 21.95
N ILE A 298 -8.97 -15.15 21.85
CA ILE A 298 -8.58 -14.47 20.60
C ILE A 298 -7.17 -14.86 20.15
N ALA A 299 -6.20 -14.92 21.07
CA ALA A 299 -4.84 -15.34 20.72
C ALA A 299 -4.84 -16.75 20.11
N ASN A 300 -5.56 -17.69 20.72
CA ASN A 300 -5.69 -19.05 20.22
C ASN A 300 -6.45 -19.11 18.88
N GLU A 301 -7.56 -18.39 18.75
CA GLU A 301 -8.40 -18.34 17.55
C GLU A 301 -7.62 -17.84 16.33
N VAL A 302 -6.69 -16.87 16.51
CA VAL A 302 -5.85 -16.38 15.42
C VAL A 302 -4.55 -17.15 15.25
N GLY A 303 -4.37 -18.28 15.97
CA GLY A 303 -3.25 -19.22 15.77
C GLY A 303 -1.98 -18.94 16.57
N PHE A 304 -2.04 -18.15 17.66
CA PHE A 304 -0.93 -18.06 18.62
C PHE A 304 -1.08 -19.13 19.70
N ALA A 305 -0.06 -19.97 19.83
CA ALA A 305 -0.03 -21.02 20.86
C ALA A 305 0.27 -20.49 22.28
N ASP A 306 0.81 -19.28 22.39
CA ASP A 306 1.20 -18.66 23.65
C ASP A 306 0.72 -17.22 23.74
N GLN A 307 -0.08 -16.92 24.77
CA GLN A 307 -0.65 -15.59 24.97
C GLN A 307 0.40 -14.54 25.27
N SER A 308 1.45 -14.87 26.03
CA SER A 308 2.51 -13.90 26.39
C SER A 308 3.28 -13.48 25.13
N TYR A 309 3.53 -14.43 24.23
CA TYR A 309 4.12 -14.11 22.92
C TYR A 309 3.18 -13.27 22.07
N PHE A 310 1.88 -13.60 22.04
CA PHE A 310 0.85 -12.79 21.37
C PHE A 310 0.84 -11.35 21.88
N ASP A 311 0.73 -11.14 23.21
CA ASP A 311 0.68 -9.81 23.82
C ASP A 311 1.90 -8.96 23.45
N LYS A 312 3.08 -9.57 23.46
CA LYS A 312 4.34 -8.92 23.07
C LYS A 312 4.35 -8.52 21.60
N GLN A 313 3.91 -9.41 20.71
CA GLN A 313 3.83 -9.12 19.28
C GLN A 313 2.75 -8.07 18.98
N PHE A 314 1.60 -8.16 19.65
CA PHE A 314 0.49 -7.21 19.51
C PHE A 314 0.92 -5.80 19.94
N LYS A 315 1.53 -5.68 21.13
CA LYS A 315 2.06 -4.39 21.60
C LYS A 315 3.11 -3.82 20.65
N ARG A 316 3.96 -4.66 20.07
CA ARG A 316 4.96 -4.23 19.08
C ARG A 316 4.31 -3.71 17.80
N ALA A 317 3.23 -4.36 17.33
CA ALA A 317 2.54 -4.01 16.09
C ALA A 317 1.63 -2.79 16.25
N PHE A 318 0.92 -2.67 17.38
CA PHE A 318 -0.11 -1.66 17.60
C PHE A 318 0.24 -0.58 18.64
N GLY A 319 1.45 -0.65 19.23
CA GLY A 319 1.94 0.34 20.20
C GLY A 319 1.34 0.23 21.61
N CYS A 320 0.27 -0.56 21.80
CA CYS A 320 -0.40 -0.78 23.09
C CYS A 320 -0.78 -2.26 23.26
N PRO A 321 -0.95 -2.73 24.51
CA PRO A 321 -1.41 -4.08 24.81
C PRO A 321 -2.83 -4.35 24.27
N PRO A 322 -3.22 -5.63 23.99
CA PRO A 322 -4.56 -5.99 23.51
C PRO A 322 -5.70 -5.47 24.39
N LYS A 323 -5.54 -5.53 25.72
CA LYS A 323 -6.54 -5.04 26.69
C LYS A 323 -6.80 -3.53 26.52
N GLN A 324 -5.74 -2.73 26.37
CA GLN A 324 -5.84 -1.30 26.15
C GLN A 324 -6.41 -0.98 24.77
N PHE A 325 -6.04 -1.76 23.76
CA PHE A 325 -6.58 -1.62 22.39
C PHE A 325 -8.09 -1.84 22.34
N ARG A 326 -8.61 -2.84 23.09
CA ARG A 326 -10.05 -3.13 23.23
C ARG A 326 -10.82 -1.98 23.87
N SER A 327 -10.28 -1.36 24.92
CA SER A 327 -10.94 -0.26 25.65
C SER A 327 -10.95 1.06 24.86
N GLY A 328 -10.24 1.15 23.73
CA GLY A 328 -10.15 2.39 22.94
C GLY A 328 -9.30 3.48 23.60
N ALA A 329 -8.54 3.16 24.63
CA ALA A 329 -7.72 4.10 25.42
C ALA A 329 -6.31 4.29 24.80
#